data_e6426b543fc757224dcb97100a85a1cf
#
_entry.id   e6426b543fc757224dcb97100a85a1cf
#
_cell.length_a   1.000
_cell.length_b   1.000
_cell.length_c   1.000
_cell.angle_alpha   90.00
_cell.angle_beta   90.00
_cell.angle_gamma   90.00
#
_symmetry.space_group_name_H-M   'P 1'
#
loop_
_entity.id
_entity.type
_entity.pdbx_description
1 polymer ?
#
loop_
_entity_poly.entity_id
_entity_poly.type
_entity_poly.pdbx_seq_one_letter_code
_entity_poly.pdbx_strand_id
1 'polypeptide(L)'
;MAEELDYYDPREAYIHMHASTFKNFLFNGEAEALANMAGTYNIFDDDKALLVGNFLHSYFESPQAHQAFIYEHPEIISQRGKSKGDLKTEFKVAKKMIKRIEADPVIMALVNGAPDKEYVIDGSINGVDWRGKLDAVNLEEQYFIDFKTVRSLKEFHGLIGGEWSDYYNEYENFFISRGYHIQMAAYQEMLRQMTGKEFEVYIVAVSKEDEPLADIYKIEQETLDRGMREILANQDHIVRLINGEDKPLQAKTYSRLYRSTYRVDPENVGVL
;
A
#
# COMPACT_ATOMS: atom_id res chain seq x y z
N MET A 1 -5.59 29.05 -12.37
CA MET A 1 -6.01 27.75 -11.81
C MET A 1 -4.74 26.90 -11.83
N ALA A 2 -4.33 26.33 -10.71
CA ALA A 2 -3.24 25.38 -10.70
C ALA A 2 -3.68 24.17 -11.56
N GLU A 3 -2.76 23.64 -12.37
CA GLU A 3 -3.00 22.42 -13.15
C GLU A 3 -3.23 21.27 -12.15
N GLU A 4 -4.38 20.63 -12.22
CA GLU A 4 -4.67 19.46 -11.37
C GLU A 4 -3.77 18.33 -11.87
N LEU A 5 -2.86 17.85 -11.00
CA LEU A 5 -1.92 16.81 -11.35
C LEU A 5 -2.65 15.45 -11.41
N ASP A 6 -2.17 14.60 -12.31
CA ASP A 6 -2.58 13.19 -12.31
C ASP A 6 -2.19 12.53 -10.98
N TYR A 7 -3.02 11.60 -10.49
CA TYR A 7 -2.79 10.90 -9.20
C TYR A 7 -1.41 10.24 -9.11
N TYR A 8 -0.86 9.80 -10.24
CA TYR A 8 0.45 9.15 -10.30
C TYR A 8 1.61 10.08 -10.66
N ASP A 9 1.36 11.40 -10.81
CA ASP A 9 2.45 12.35 -11.02
C ASP A 9 3.39 12.36 -9.80
N PRO A 10 4.71 12.16 -9.99
CA PRO A 10 5.65 12.17 -8.86
C PRO A 10 5.62 13.44 -8.00
N ARG A 11 5.14 14.57 -8.57
CA ARG A 11 4.98 15.84 -7.84
C ARG A 11 3.82 15.81 -6.84
N GLU A 12 2.86 14.91 -7.02
CA GLU A 12 1.71 14.76 -6.14
C GLU A 12 2.12 14.51 -4.68
N ALA A 13 3.13 13.67 -4.46
CA ALA A 13 3.63 13.35 -3.13
C ALA A 13 4.23 14.54 -2.35
N TYR A 14 4.49 15.67 -3.03
CA TYR A 14 4.93 16.92 -2.40
C TYR A 14 3.77 17.91 -2.16
N ILE A 15 2.60 17.65 -2.72
CA ILE A 15 1.40 18.48 -2.58
C ILE A 15 0.44 17.86 -1.57
N HIS A 16 0.19 16.55 -1.73
CA HIS A 16 -0.70 15.80 -0.86
C HIS A 16 0.06 14.68 -0.16
N MET A 17 -0.30 14.42 1.09
CA MET A 17 0.16 13.22 1.78
C MET A 17 -0.58 12.00 1.23
N HIS A 18 0.18 10.98 0.83
CA HIS A 18 -0.36 9.67 0.47
C HIS A 18 -0.07 8.66 1.57
N ALA A 19 -1.00 7.73 1.79
CA ALA A 19 -0.82 6.69 2.80
C ALA A 19 0.44 5.84 2.57
N SER A 20 0.84 5.60 1.32
CA SER A 20 2.09 4.91 0.98
C SER A 20 3.31 5.72 1.39
N THR A 21 3.33 7.02 1.09
CA THR A 21 4.41 7.94 1.50
C THR A 21 4.52 7.98 3.02
N PHE A 22 3.41 8.22 3.71
CA PHE A 22 3.39 8.26 5.18
C PHE A 22 3.94 6.97 5.80
N LYS A 23 3.47 5.81 5.33
CA LYS A 23 3.94 4.50 5.80
C LYS A 23 5.44 4.28 5.55
N ASN A 24 5.97 4.79 4.43
CA ASN A 24 7.39 4.67 4.13
C ASN A 24 8.26 5.37 5.19
N PHE A 25 7.85 6.52 5.68
CA PHE A 25 8.57 7.19 6.77
C PHE A 25 8.56 6.37 8.06
N LEU A 26 7.45 5.75 8.42
CA LEU A 26 7.33 4.98 9.66
C LEU A 26 8.05 3.61 9.58
N PHE A 27 7.85 2.88 8.52
CA PHE A 27 8.25 1.46 8.46
C PHE A 27 9.58 1.22 7.75
N ASN A 28 9.98 2.09 6.83
CA ASN A 28 11.22 1.91 6.07
C ASN A 28 12.35 2.82 6.55
N GLY A 29 12.03 3.97 7.11
CA GLY A 29 12.98 4.95 7.64
C GLY A 29 12.91 6.28 6.90
N GLU A 30 13.23 7.36 7.62
CA GLU A 30 13.08 8.73 7.13
C GLU A 30 13.99 9.04 5.95
N ALA A 31 15.27 8.64 6.02
CA ALA A 31 16.23 8.86 4.95
C ALA A 31 15.88 8.06 3.70
N GLU A 32 15.42 6.82 3.87
CA GLU A 32 14.96 5.96 2.79
C GLU A 32 13.70 6.51 2.12
N ALA A 33 12.75 7.00 2.92
CA ALA A 33 11.51 7.59 2.41
C ALA A 33 11.77 8.85 1.59
N LEU A 34 12.61 9.77 2.09
CA LEU A 34 13.01 10.97 1.36
C LEU A 34 13.76 10.64 0.06
N ALA A 35 14.69 9.68 0.10
CA ALA A 35 15.43 9.27 -1.09
C ALA A 35 14.51 8.59 -2.13
N ASN A 36 13.49 7.87 -1.67
CA ASN A 36 12.45 7.29 -2.53
C ASN A 36 11.58 8.38 -3.20
N MET A 37 11.11 9.37 -2.43
CA MET A 37 10.37 10.51 -2.96
C MET A 37 11.19 11.29 -4.00
N ALA A 38 12.49 11.46 -3.76
CA ALA A 38 13.42 12.11 -4.68
C ALA A 38 13.77 11.25 -5.92
N GLY A 39 13.28 10.03 -6.02
CA GLY A 39 13.58 9.10 -7.12
C GLY A 39 15.03 8.58 -7.14
N THR A 40 15.79 8.79 -6.07
CA THR A 40 17.21 8.38 -5.96
C THR A 40 17.39 7.01 -5.33
N TYR A 41 16.34 6.46 -4.74
CA TYR A 41 16.33 5.16 -4.08
C TYR A 41 14.98 4.48 -4.25
N ASN A 42 15.00 3.19 -4.58
CA ASN A 42 13.79 2.36 -4.54
C ASN A 42 13.79 1.54 -3.25
N ILE A 43 12.78 1.73 -2.42
CA ILE A 43 12.60 1.00 -1.16
C ILE A 43 12.39 -0.50 -1.42
N PHE A 44 11.76 -0.85 -2.53
CA PHE A 44 11.53 -2.23 -2.92
C PHE A 44 12.74 -2.78 -3.70
N ASP A 45 13.15 -4.02 -3.39
CA ASP A 45 14.26 -4.69 -4.09
C ASP A 45 13.94 -4.99 -5.57
N ASP A 46 12.68 -5.31 -5.85
CA ASP A 46 12.13 -5.35 -7.20
C ASP A 46 10.65 -4.93 -7.17
N ASP A 47 10.18 -4.41 -8.28
CA ASP A 47 8.80 -3.97 -8.43
C ASP A 47 7.82 -5.13 -8.67
N LYS A 48 8.31 -6.37 -8.62
CA LYS A 48 7.55 -7.56 -8.97
C LYS A 48 6.34 -7.77 -8.08
N ALA A 49 6.51 -7.57 -6.76
CA ALA A 49 5.41 -7.71 -5.80
C ALA A 49 4.33 -6.65 -6.04
N LEU A 50 4.74 -5.44 -6.38
CA LEU A 50 3.87 -4.33 -6.75
C LEU A 50 3.13 -4.63 -8.05
N LEU A 51 3.86 -5.07 -9.09
CA LEU A 51 3.25 -5.43 -10.38
C LEU A 51 2.23 -6.57 -10.26
N VAL A 52 2.49 -7.56 -9.40
CA VAL A 52 1.52 -8.65 -9.12
C VAL A 52 0.26 -8.09 -8.44
N GLY A 53 0.41 -7.14 -7.51
CA GLY A 53 -0.71 -6.42 -6.91
C GLY A 53 -1.51 -5.66 -7.96
N ASN A 54 -0.84 -4.81 -8.74
CA ASN A 54 -1.47 -3.98 -9.78
C ASN A 54 -2.16 -4.84 -10.87
N PHE A 55 -1.60 -6.00 -11.22
CA PHE A 55 -2.25 -6.96 -12.13
C PHE A 55 -3.60 -7.44 -11.59
N LEU A 56 -3.71 -7.66 -10.28
CA LEU A 56 -4.97 -8.05 -9.64
C LEU A 56 -5.92 -6.86 -9.55
N HIS A 57 -5.47 -5.69 -9.12
CA HIS A 57 -6.28 -4.48 -8.99
C HIS A 57 -6.88 -4.08 -10.34
N SER A 58 -6.07 -4.02 -11.39
CA SER A 58 -6.55 -3.69 -12.74
C SER A 58 -7.65 -4.63 -13.24
N TYR A 59 -7.62 -5.92 -12.83
CA TYR A 59 -8.65 -6.90 -13.20
C TYR A 59 -10.01 -6.58 -12.56
N PHE A 60 -10.00 -6.22 -11.26
CA PHE A 60 -11.23 -5.88 -10.53
C PHE A 60 -11.69 -4.44 -10.78
N GLU A 61 -10.83 -3.59 -11.35
CA GLU A 61 -11.20 -2.27 -11.83
C GLU A 61 -12.11 -2.39 -13.05
N SER A 62 -11.58 -2.89 -14.18
CA SER A 62 -12.34 -3.10 -15.39
C SER A 62 -11.58 -3.98 -16.40
N PRO A 63 -12.29 -4.61 -17.36
CA PRO A 63 -11.64 -5.33 -18.45
C PRO A 63 -10.71 -4.44 -19.28
N GLN A 64 -11.05 -3.17 -19.46
CA GLN A 64 -10.26 -2.18 -20.22
C GLN A 64 -8.96 -1.85 -19.47
N ALA A 65 -9.04 -1.57 -18.16
CA ALA A 65 -7.89 -1.30 -17.32
C ALA A 65 -6.93 -2.49 -17.28
N HIS A 66 -7.46 -3.71 -17.15
CA HIS A 66 -6.62 -4.90 -17.15
C HIS A 66 -5.91 -5.14 -18.49
N GLN A 67 -6.60 -4.87 -19.61
CA GLN A 67 -5.98 -4.97 -20.93
C GLN A 67 -4.90 -3.89 -21.13
N ALA A 68 -5.15 -2.65 -20.69
CA ALA A 68 -4.17 -1.58 -20.71
C ALA A 68 -2.93 -1.93 -19.88
N PHE A 69 -3.13 -2.41 -18.66
CA PHE A 69 -2.04 -2.87 -17.79
C PHE A 69 -1.16 -3.94 -18.47
N ILE A 70 -1.76 -4.94 -19.09
CA ILE A 70 -0.98 -5.99 -19.79
C ILE A 70 -0.20 -5.41 -20.98
N TYR A 71 -0.74 -4.43 -21.67
CA TYR A 71 -0.08 -3.78 -22.81
C TYR A 71 1.09 -2.89 -22.35
N GLU A 72 0.93 -2.17 -21.26
CA GLU A 72 1.94 -1.25 -20.69
C GLU A 72 3.07 -1.99 -19.97
N HIS A 73 2.83 -3.25 -19.57
CA HIS A 73 3.79 -4.08 -18.83
C HIS A 73 4.22 -5.33 -19.60
N PRO A 74 4.92 -5.20 -20.75
CA PRO A 74 5.38 -6.35 -21.55
C PRO A 74 6.36 -7.23 -20.78
N GLU A 75 6.99 -6.73 -19.72
CA GLU A 75 7.89 -7.48 -18.84
C GLU A 75 7.20 -8.60 -18.06
N ILE A 76 5.87 -8.59 -17.93
CA ILE A 76 5.12 -9.69 -17.31
C ILE A 76 5.05 -10.94 -18.19
N ILE A 77 5.37 -10.80 -19.47
CA ILE A 77 5.38 -11.88 -20.45
C ILE A 77 6.78 -12.45 -20.59
N SER A 78 6.88 -13.77 -20.66
CA SER A 78 8.13 -14.48 -20.88
C SER A 78 8.65 -14.22 -22.31
N GLN A 79 9.90 -13.77 -22.44
CA GLN A 79 10.52 -13.43 -23.73
C GLN A 79 11.39 -14.56 -24.30
N ARG A 80 11.64 -15.64 -23.54
CA ARG A 80 12.62 -16.68 -23.91
C ARG A 80 12.09 -18.10 -23.64
N GLY A 81 12.69 -19.06 -24.35
CA GLY A 81 12.47 -20.49 -24.12
C GLY A 81 11.11 -20.99 -24.57
N LYS A 82 10.68 -22.13 -24.02
CA LYS A 82 9.40 -22.78 -24.35
C LYS A 82 8.16 -22.00 -23.89
N SER A 83 8.32 -21.11 -22.93
CA SER A 83 7.26 -20.25 -22.37
C SER A 83 7.19 -18.88 -23.02
N LYS A 84 7.91 -18.65 -24.15
CA LYS A 84 7.84 -17.37 -24.85
C LYS A 84 6.41 -17.04 -25.25
N GLY A 85 5.94 -15.85 -24.86
CA GLY A 85 4.57 -15.38 -25.07
C GLY A 85 3.60 -15.72 -23.94
N ASP A 86 3.99 -16.59 -22.99
CA ASP A 86 3.20 -16.88 -21.80
C ASP A 86 3.45 -15.85 -20.69
N LEU A 87 2.49 -15.70 -19.77
CA LEU A 87 2.72 -15.00 -18.52
C LEU A 87 3.85 -15.66 -17.71
N LYS A 88 4.70 -14.86 -17.08
CA LYS A 88 5.68 -15.34 -16.09
C LYS A 88 4.97 -16.01 -14.90
N THR A 89 5.69 -16.82 -14.15
CA THR A 89 5.15 -17.67 -13.09
C THR A 89 4.34 -16.88 -12.06
N GLU A 90 4.84 -15.75 -11.60
CA GLU A 90 4.20 -14.90 -10.61
C GLU A 90 2.83 -14.34 -11.09
N PHE A 91 2.69 -14.07 -12.38
CA PHE A 91 1.41 -13.62 -12.98
C PHE A 91 0.47 -14.79 -13.30
N LYS A 92 1.00 -16.00 -13.48
CA LYS A 92 0.16 -17.21 -13.49
C LYS A 92 -0.44 -17.46 -12.10
N VAL A 93 0.31 -17.20 -11.02
CA VAL A 93 -0.22 -17.22 -9.65
C VAL A 93 -1.27 -16.11 -9.48
N ALA A 94 -1.01 -14.89 -9.94
CA ALA A 94 -1.99 -13.80 -9.88
C ALA A 94 -3.32 -14.17 -10.57
N LYS A 95 -3.29 -14.86 -11.72
CA LYS A 95 -4.52 -15.41 -12.33
C LYS A 95 -5.25 -16.44 -11.46
N LYS A 96 -4.51 -17.27 -10.71
CA LYS A 96 -5.14 -18.19 -9.76
C LYS A 96 -5.77 -17.43 -8.59
N MET A 97 -5.11 -16.35 -8.12
CA MET A 97 -5.64 -15.48 -7.07
C MET A 97 -6.97 -14.84 -7.51
N ILE A 98 -7.02 -14.28 -8.71
CA ILE A 98 -8.25 -13.74 -9.29
C ILE A 98 -9.36 -14.80 -9.31
N LYS A 99 -9.08 -15.98 -9.87
CA LYS A 99 -10.06 -17.09 -9.91
C LYS A 99 -10.52 -17.52 -8.52
N ARG A 100 -9.65 -17.45 -7.49
CA ARG A 100 -10.02 -17.79 -6.13
C ARG A 100 -10.99 -16.77 -5.55
N ILE A 101 -10.79 -15.47 -5.82
CA ILE A 101 -11.72 -14.41 -5.45
C ILE A 101 -13.07 -14.62 -6.17
N GLU A 102 -13.04 -14.80 -7.50
CA GLU A 102 -14.24 -15.00 -8.31
C GLU A 102 -15.07 -16.24 -7.90
N ALA A 103 -14.40 -17.27 -7.41
CA ALA A 103 -15.07 -18.50 -6.95
C ALA A 103 -15.80 -18.35 -5.62
N ASP A 104 -15.57 -17.24 -4.89
CA ASP A 104 -16.22 -17.00 -3.61
C ASP A 104 -17.42 -16.06 -3.77
N PRO A 105 -18.66 -16.57 -3.59
CA PRO A 105 -19.85 -15.77 -3.83
C PRO A 105 -20.03 -14.62 -2.82
N VAL A 106 -19.46 -14.73 -1.62
CA VAL A 106 -19.55 -13.67 -0.59
C VAL A 106 -18.61 -12.53 -0.95
N ILE A 107 -17.37 -12.86 -1.33
CA ILE A 107 -16.42 -11.86 -1.81
C ILE A 107 -16.99 -11.15 -3.04
N MET A 108 -17.49 -11.90 -4.02
CA MET A 108 -18.01 -11.32 -5.25
C MET A 108 -19.29 -10.51 -5.04
N ALA A 109 -20.13 -10.86 -4.08
CA ALA A 109 -21.28 -10.03 -3.72
C ALA A 109 -20.84 -8.65 -3.22
N LEU A 110 -19.84 -8.61 -2.33
CA LEU A 110 -19.27 -7.37 -1.81
C LEU A 110 -18.60 -6.54 -2.92
N VAL A 111 -17.75 -7.18 -3.74
CA VAL A 111 -17.02 -6.52 -4.83
C VAL A 111 -17.96 -5.96 -5.90
N ASN A 112 -18.98 -6.72 -6.29
CA ASN A 112 -19.96 -6.30 -7.28
C ASN A 112 -20.93 -5.24 -6.73
N GLY A 113 -21.17 -5.25 -5.41
CA GLY A 113 -21.96 -4.24 -4.72
C GLY A 113 -21.28 -2.87 -4.63
N ALA A 114 -19.97 -2.77 -4.85
CA ALA A 114 -19.23 -1.52 -4.87
C ALA A 114 -19.00 -1.05 -6.31
N PRO A 115 -19.88 -0.19 -6.89
CA PRO A 115 -19.86 0.15 -8.31
C PRO A 115 -18.70 1.06 -8.71
N ASP A 116 -18.29 1.97 -7.81
CA ASP A 116 -17.25 2.94 -8.10
C ASP A 116 -15.87 2.34 -7.83
N LYS A 117 -15.05 2.24 -8.89
CA LYS A 117 -13.72 1.64 -8.84
C LYS A 117 -12.66 2.73 -8.99
N GLU A 118 -11.46 2.47 -8.40
CA GLU A 118 -10.33 3.39 -8.47
C GLU A 118 -10.74 4.84 -8.10
N TYR A 119 -11.60 4.94 -7.09
CA TYR A 119 -12.25 6.19 -6.69
C TYR A 119 -11.28 7.08 -5.91
N VAL A 120 -10.94 8.24 -6.49
CA VAL A 120 -10.04 9.23 -5.87
C VAL A 120 -10.75 9.95 -4.74
N ILE A 121 -10.09 10.08 -3.61
CA ILE A 121 -10.56 10.77 -2.42
C ILE A 121 -9.52 11.79 -1.95
N ASP A 122 -10.02 12.94 -1.53
CA ASP A 122 -9.23 14.03 -0.99
C ASP A 122 -9.79 14.46 0.37
N GLY A 123 -8.93 14.96 1.24
CA GLY A 123 -9.34 15.49 2.53
C GLY A 123 -8.18 16.11 3.28
N SER A 124 -8.46 16.71 4.42
CA SER A 124 -7.41 17.30 5.26
C SER A 124 -7.44 16.67 6.65
N ILE A 125 -6.31 16.12 7.08
CA ILE A 125 -6.16 15.55 8.43
C ILE A 125 -5.26 16.48 9.23
N ASN A 126 -5.81 17.12 10.27
CA ASN A 126 -5.10 18.07 11.12
C ASN A 126 -4.29 19.13 10.33
N GLY A 127 -4.91 19.68 9.26
CA GLY A 127 -4.31 20.74 8.45
C GLY A 127 -3.31 20.29 7.39
N VAL A 128 -3.09 18.99 7.22
CA VAL A 128 -2.31 18.41 6.13
C VAL A 128 -3.25 17.85 5.09
N ASP A 129 -3.07 18.23 3.84
CA ASP A 129 -3.89 17.73 2.72
C ASP A 129 -3.47 16.32 2.34
N TRP A 130 -4.43 15.42 2.30
CA TRP A 130 -4.27 14.01 1.97
C TRP A 130 -5.01 13.66 0.69
N ARG A 131 -4.42 12.76 -0.07
CA ARG A 131 -5.04 12.19 -1.26
C ARG A 131 -4.91 10.66 -1.26
N GLY A 132 -5.97 9.99 -1.66
CA GLY A 132 -6.02 8.55 -1.71
C GLY A 132 -6.82 8.05 -2.91
N LYS A 133 -6.76 6.75 -3.15
CA LYS A 133 -7.55 6.09 -4.17
C LYS A 133 -8.05 4.76 -3.63
N LEU A 134 -9.36 4.58 -3.65
CA LEU A 134 -10.03 3.37 -3.19
C LEU A 134 -10.15 2.38 -4.33
N ASP A 135 -9.86 1.12 -4.09
CA ASP A 135 -10.01 0.08 -5.11
C ASP A 135 -11.48 -0.09 -5.52
N ALA A 136 -12.40 -0.04 -4.55
CA ALA A 136 -13.83 -0.05 -4.82
C ALA A 136 -14.61 0.60 -3.67
N VAL A 137 -15.70 1.32 -3.98
CA VAL A 137 -16.56 1.94 -2.98
C VAL A 137 -18.04 1.88 -3.37
N ASN A 138 -18.90 1.72 -2.38
CA ASN A 138 -20.33 1.92 -2.47
C ASN A 138 -20.72 3.12 -1.60
N LEU A 139 -20.95 4.26 -2.23
CA LEU A 139 -21.31 5.52 -1.56
C LEU A 139 -22.74 5.50 -0.97
N GLU A 140 -23.63 4.65 -1.48
CA GLU A 140 -25.00 4.50 -1.00
C GLU A 140 -25.04 3.63 0.26
N GLU A 141 -24.44 2.44 0.20
CA GLU A 141 -24.39 1.48 1.31
C GLU A 141 -23.25 1.76 2.29
N GLN A 142 -22.42 2.76 2.01
CA GLN A 142 -21.40 3.31 2.90
C GLN A 142 -20.34 2.28 3.31
N TYR A 143 -19.75 1.63 2.32
CA TYR A 143 -18.55 0.80 2.54
C TYR A 143 -17.53 0.97 1.42
N PHE A 144 -16.29 0.68 1.72
CA PHE A 144 -15.24 0.56 0.70
C PHE A 144 -14.40 -0.70 0.89
N ILE A 145 -13.76 -1.11 -0.19
CA ILE A 145 -12.94 -2.31 -0.26
C ILE A 145 -11.54 -1.91 -0.69
N ASP A 146 -10.56 -2.56 -0.09
CA ASP A 146 -9.18 -2.52 -0.51
C ASP A 146 -8.66 -3.95 -0.69
N PHE A 147 -8.08 -4.24 -1.87
CA PHE A 147 -7.52 -5.55 -2.16
C PHE A 147 -6.08 -5.66 -1.65
N LYS A 148 -5.77 -6.74 -0.98
CA LYS A 148 -4.40 -7.02 -0.53
C LYS A 148 -3.91 -8.38 -0.98
N THR A 149 -2.78 -8.39 -1.70
CA THR A 149 -2.07 -9.62 -2.02
C THR A 149 -1.05 -9.90 -0.94
N VAL A 150 -1.19 -11.03 -0.26
CA VAL A 150 -0.35 -11.41 0.88
C VAL A 150 0.46 -12.67 0.59
N ARG A 151 1.53 -12.90 1.35
CA ARG A 151 2.37 -14.09 1.18
C ARG A 151 1.59 -15.37 1.48
N SER A 152 0.90 -15.41 2.63
CA SER A 152 0.09 -16.52 3.09
C SER A 152 -1.05 -16.01 3.96
N LEU A 153 -2.22 -16.67 3.90
CA LEU A 153 -3.31 -16.47 4.85
C LEU A 153 -3.33 -17.55 5.95
N LYS A 154 -2.53 -18.61 5.82
CA LYS A 154 -2.46 -19.68 6.82
C LYS A 154 -1.89 -19.18 8.15
N GLU A 155 -0.96 -18.25 8.09
CA GLU A 155 -0.35 -17.61 9.25
C GLU A 155 -1.32 -16.70 10.02
N PHE A 156 -2.44 -16.36 9.41
CA PHE A 156 -3.49 -15.52 9.94
C PHE A 156 -4.49 -16.24 10.85
N HIS A 157 -4.81 -17.47 10.51
CA HIS A 157 -5.73 -18.31 11.29
C HIS A 157 -5.08 -18.87 12.56
N GLY A 158 -3.78 -18.71 12.72
CA GLY A 158 -3.06 -18.97 13.96
C GLY A 158 -3.09 -17.73 14.85
N LEU A 159 -3.81 -17.77 15.95
CA LEU A 159 -3.86 -16.75 17.00
C LEU A 159 -2.51 -16.36 17.63
N ILE A 160 -1.36 -16.80 17.07
CA ILE A 160 -0.04 -16.69 17.68
C ILE A 160 1.06 -16.40 16.65
N GLY A 161 0.77 -15.92 15.47
CA GLY A 161 1.79 -15.77 14.44
C GLY A 161 1.74 -14.44 13.70
N GLY A 162 1.80 -13.33 14.42
CA GLY A 162 2.01 -12.04 13.79
C GLY A 162 3.40 -11.96 13.13
N GLU A 163 3.58 -11.02 12.25
CA GLU A 163 4.90 -10.61 11.77
C GLU A 163 5.55 -9.73 12.83
N TRP A 164 6.87 -9.87 13.02
CA TRP A 164 7.62 -8.90 13.83
C TRP A 164 7.60 -7.53 13.15
N SER A 165 7.17 -6.52 13.88
CA SER A 165 7.23 -5.14 13.43
C SER A 165 8.41 -4.42 14.07
N ASP A 166 9.38 -4.01 13.28
CA ASP A 166 10.50 -3.19 13.76
C ASP A 166 10.02 -1.82 14.28
N TYR A 167 8.94 -1.29 13.72
CA TYR A 167 8.36 -0.02 14.12
C TYR A 167 7.70 -0.11 15.51
N TYR A 168 6.88 -1.14 15.75
CA TYR A 168 6.22 -1.34 17.04
C TYR A 168 7.10 -2.07 18.06
N ASN A 169 8.20 -2.70 17.62
CA ASN A 169 9.07 -3.55 18.43
C ASN A 169 8.30 -4.70 19.13
N GLU A 170 7.33 -5.28 18.40
CA GLU A 170 6.49 -6.40 18.86
C GLU A 170 5.94 -7.21 17.69
N TYR A 171 5.36 -8.38 18.01
CA TYR A 171 4.62 -9.17 17.03
C TYR A 171 3.24 -8.58 16.83
N GLU A 172 2.93 -8.22 15.59
CA GLU A 172 1.64 -7.69 15.17
C GLU A 172 1.04 -8.55 14.08
N ASN A 173 -0.30 -8.55 13.97
CA ASN A 173 -0.91 -9.12 12.78
C ASN A 173 -0.45 -8.35 11.54
N PHE A 174 -0.52 -8.98 10.36
CA PHE A 174 0.01 -8.36 9.14
C PHE A 174 -0.66 -7.03 8.79
N PHE A 175 -1.92 -6.86 9.16
CA PHE A 175 -2.67 -5.66 8.89
C PHE A 175 -2.06 -4.45 9.60
N ILE A 176 -1.66 -4.66 10.86
CA ILE A 176 -0.96 -3.66 11.66
C ILE A 176 0.51 -3.55 11.25
N SER A 177 1.23 -4.68 11.14
CA SER A 177 2.67 -4.69 10.83
C SER A 177 3.00 -4.03 9.48
N ARG A 178 2.06 -4.04 8.53
CA ARG A 178 2.18 -3.40 7.22
C ARG A 178 1.56 -1.99 7.14
N GLY A 179 1.06 -1.47 8.26
CA GLY A 179 0.46 -0.15 8.33
C GLY A 179 -0.84 0.00 7.52
N TYR A 180 -1.57 -1.09 7.26
CA TYR A 180 -2.83 -1.00 6.52
C TYR A 180 -3.91 -0.28 7.33
N HIS A 181 -3.91 -0.41 8.65
CA HIS A 181 -4.80 0.34 9.54
C HIS A 181 -4.63 1.87 9.39
N ILE A 182 -3.41 2.35 9.16
CA ILE A 182 -3.11 3.76 8.90
C ILE A 182 -3.76 4.20 7.57
N GLN A 183 -3.55 3.42 6.52
CA GLN A 183 -4.13 3.68 5.20
C GLN A 183 -5.66 3.73 5.26
N MET A 184 -6.27 2.73 5.90
CA MET A 184 -7.73 2.64 5.98
C MET A 184 -8.33 3.74 6.85
N ALA A 185 -7.64 4.15 7.93
CA ALA A 185 -8.06 5.26 8.77
C ALA A 185 -8.06 6.59 7.98
N ALA A 186 -6.99 6.87 7.23
CA ALA A 186 -6.93 8.06 6.37
C ALA A 186 -8.05 8.05 5.32
N TYR A 187 -8.30 6.89 4.69
CA TYR A 187 -9.33 6.76 3.66
C TYR A 187 -10.74 6.94 4.23
N GLN A 188 -11.04 6.34 5.38
CA GLN A 188 -12.32 6.51 6.06
C GLN A 188 -12.57 7.98 6.40
N GLU A 189 -11.57 8.68 6.95
CA GLU A 189 -11.69 10.09 7.32
C GLU A 189 -11.91 10.99 6.10
N MET A 190 -11.15 10.78 5.01
CA MET A 190 -11.35 11.53 3.76
C MET A 190 -12.75 11.32 3.19
N LEU A 191 -13.24 10.06 3.13
CA LEU A 191 -14.62 9.78 2.71
C LEU A 191 -15.66 10.45 3.61
N ARG A 192 -15.43 10.42 4.93
CA ARG A 192 -16.32 11.10 5.89
C ARG A 192 -16.38 12.60 5.62
N GLN A 193 -15.25 13.24 5.31
CA GLN A 193 -15.22 14.68 4.96
C GLN A 193 -15.94 14.96 3.64
N MET A 194 -15.73 14.13 2.62
CA MET A 194 -16.35 14.32 1.30
C MET A 194 -17.86 14.09 1.31
N THR A 195 -18.35 13.17 2.12
CA THR A 195 -19.74 12.69 2.05
C THR A 195 -20.60 13.04 3.27
N GLY A 196 -19.98 13.37 4.40
CA GLY A 196 -20.65 13.53 5.69
C GLY A 196 -21.16 12.23 6.30
N LYS A 197 -20.72 11.06 5.80
CA LYS A 197 -21.18 9.72 6.22
C LYS A 197 -20.02 8.90 6.76
N GLU A 198 -20.34 7.95 7.65
CA GLU A 198 -19.40 6.94 8.12
C GLU A 198 -19.38 5.74 7.17
N PHE A 199 -18.19 5.18 6.91
CA PHE A 199 -18.01 4.06 5.98
C PHE A 199 -17.46 2.84 6.70
N GLU A 200 -18.03 1.68 6.42
CA GLU A 200 -17.44 0.40 6.78
C GLU A 200 -16.24 0.10 5.89
N VAL A 201 -15.22 -0.52 6.48
CA VAL A 201 -13.95 -0.81 5.80
C VAL A 201 -13.77 -2.30 5.67
N TYR A 202 -13.57 -2.76 4.43
CA TYR A 202 -13.33 -4.17 4.12
C TYR A 202 -12.00 -4.36 3.41
N ILE A 203 -11.24 -5.36 3.85
CA ILE A 203 -10.07 -5.85 3.15
C ILE A 203 -10.42 -7.19 2.51
N VAL A 204 -10.23 -7.29 1.22
CA VAL A 204 -10.23 -8.57 0.50
C VAL A 204 -8.78 -9.01 0.35
N ALA A 205 -8.36 -9.97 1.15
CA ALA A 205 -7.01 -10.50 1.12
C ALA A 205 -6.94 -11.80 0.32
N VAL A 206 -5.90 -11.94 -0.50
CA VAL A 206 -5.64 -13.17 -1.26
C VAL A 206 -4.17 -13.54 -1.20
N SER A 207 -3.89 -14.84 -0.97
CA SER A 207 -2.53 -15.32 -0.79
C SER A 207 -1.83 -15.67 -2.12
N LYS A 208 -0.49 -15.51 -2.13
CA LYS A 208 0.40 -15.85 -3.27
C LYS A 208 0.85 -17.32 -3.24
N GLU A 209 0.11 -18.19 -2.60
CA GLU A 209 0.38 -19.63 -2.53
C GLU A 209 0.03 -20.32 -3.87
N ASP A 210 0.54 -21.53 -4.08
CA ASP A 210 0.26 -22.30 -5.30
C ASP A 210 -1.26 -22.58 -5.47
N GLU A 211 -1.93 -22.79 -4.34
CA GLU A 211 -3.38 -22.82 -4.21
C GLU A 211 -3.81 -21.62 -3.35
N PRO A 212 -4.16 -20.49 -3.95
CA PRO A 212 -4.48 -19.28 -3.22
C PRO A 212 -5.68 -19.43 -2.29
N LEU A 213 -5.56 -18.89 -1.09
CA LEU A 213 -6.66 -18.66 -0.18
C LEU A 213 -7.12 -17.21 -0.33
N ALA A 214 -8.42 -16.97 -0.17
CA ALA A 214 -8.97 -15.61 -0.12
C ALA A 214 -9.93 -15.50 1.05
N ASP A 215 -10.00 -14.32 1.65
CA ASP A 215 -10.88 -14.03 2.77
C ASP A 215 -11.25 -12.54 2.82
N ILE A 216 -12.32 -12.20 3.56
CA ILE A 216 -12.77 -10.83 3.80
C ILE A 216 -12.58 -10.51 5.27
N TYR A 217 -12.03 -9.34 5.53
CA TYR A 217 -11.88 -8.79 6.88
C TYR A 217 -12.62 -7.46 6.96
N LYS A 218 -13.65 -7.38 7.81
CA LYS A 218 -14.19 -6.09 8.24
C LYS A 218 -13.26 -5.52 9.31
N ILE A 219 -12.87 -4.26 9.15
CA ILE A 219 -11.96 -3.63 10.10
C ILE A 219 -12.76 -2.92 11.16
N GLU A 220 -12.47 -3.26 12.41
CA GLU A 220 -13.11 -2.64 13.57
C GLU A 220 -12.65 -1.19 13.76
N GLN A 221 -13.55 -0.33 14.26
CA GLN A 221 -13.28 1.08 14.45
C GLN A 221 -12.07 1.32 15.38
N GLU A 222 -11.88 0.51 16.42
CA GLU A 222 -10.72 0.62 17.31
C GLU A 222 -9.39 0.49 16.57
N THR A 223 -9.33 -0.38 15.55
CA THR A 223 -8.16 -0.55 14.69
C THR A 223 -7.93 0.66 13.79
N LEU A 224 -9.00 1.25 13.26
CA LEU A 224 -8.93 2.49 12.49
C LEU A 224 -8.52 3.68 13.37
N ASP A 225 -9.07 3.75 14.59
CA ASP A 225 -8.69 4.78 15.57
C ASP A 225 -7.21 4.67 15.97
N ARG A 226 -6.65 3.45 16.04
CA ARG A 226 -5.20 3.24 16.21
C ARG A 226 -4.44 3.86 15.03
N GLY A 227 -4.87 3.59 13.79
CA GLY A 227 -4.27 4.18 12.59
C GLY A 227 -4.32 5.70 12.58
N MET A 228 -5.44 6.28 12.99
CA MET A 228 -5.59 7.74 13.10
C MET A 228 -4.66 8.33 14.16
N ARG A 229 -4.49 7.66 15.31
CA ARG A 229 -3.52 8.11 16.33
C ARG A 229 -2.09 8.12 15.79
N GLU A 230 -1.70 7.12 14.99
CA GLU A 230 -0.39 7.09 14.34
C GLU A 230 -0.20 8.27 13.37
N ILE A 231 -1.25 8.60 12.59
CA ILE A 231 -1.21 9.76 11.69
C ILE A 231 -0.99 11.03 12.50
N LEU A 232 -1.82 11.28 13.50
CA LEU A 232 -1.78 12.50 14.30
C LEU A 232 -0.48 12.64 15.08
N ALA A 233 0.15 11.54 15.48
CA ALA A 233 1.41 11.55 16.23
C ALA A 233 2.63 11.85 15.35
N ASN A 234 2.61 11.54 14.06
CA ASN A 234 3.81 11.54 13.22
C ASN A 234 3.76 12.53 12.06
N GLN A 235 2.57 12.93 11.57
CA GLN A 235 2.48 13.67 10.31
C GLN A 235 3.19 15.03 10.34
N ASP A 236 3.15 15.77 11.45
CA ASP A 236 3.78 17.10 11.53
C ASP A 236 5.31 16.98 11.38
N HIS A 237 5.91 15.96 11.98
CA HIS A 237 7.33 15.67 11.81
C HIS A 237 7.66 15.25 10.37
N ILE A 238 6.85 14.38 9.77
CA ILE A 238 7.03 13.95 8.38
C ILE A 238 6.93 15.15 7.43
N VAL A 239 5.96 16.04 7.62
CA VAL A 239 5.82 17.27 6.80
C VAL A 239 7.06 18.15 6.93
N ARG A 240 7.60 18.35 8.14
CA ARG A 240 8.85 19.11 8.32
C ARG A 240 10.06 18.46 7.65
N LEU A 241 10.13 17.12 7.66
CA LEU A 241 11.17 16.39 6.92
C LEU A 241 11.05 16.62 5.40
N ILE A 242 9.84 16.52 4.86
CA ILE A 242 9.57 16.74 3.41
C ILE A 242 9.93 18.18 3.02
N ASN A 243 9.64 19.15 3.87
CA ASN A 243 9.96 20.56 3.64
C ASN A 243 11.46 20.90 3.88
N GLY A 244 12.25 19.95 4.38
CA GLY A 244 13.67 20.18 4.74
C GLY A 244 13.87 21.03 5.99
N GLU A 245 12.86 21.17 6.82
CA GLU A 245 12.90 21.90 8.10
C GLU A 245 13.53 21.06 9.21
N ASP A 246 13.32 19.74 9.16
CA ASP A 246 13.94 18.75 10.05
C ASP A 246 14.97 17.91 9.26
N LYS A 247 15.93 17.34 9.98
CA LYS A 247 16.91 16.41 9.40
C LYS A 247 16.44 14.98 9.64
N PRO A 248 16.46 14.11 8.60
CA PRO A 248 16.09 12.73 8.78
C PRO A 248 17.08 11.99 9.67
N LEU A 249 16.56 11.00 10.40
CA LEU A 249 17.39 10.01 11.04
C LEU A 249 18.25 9.32 10.00
N GLN A 250 19.47 8.95 10.40
CA GLN A 250 20.41 8.26 9.51
C GLN A 250 19.81 6.95 9.02
N ALA A 251 20.03 6.63 7.73
CA ALA A 251 19.60 5.37 7.16
C ALA A 251 20.10 4.17 7.97
N LYS A 252 19.25 3.15 8.09
CA LYS A 252 19.59 1.92 8.82
C LYS A 252 20.83 1.26 8.21
N THR A 253 21.78 0.81 9.04
CA THR A 253 23.07 0.27 8.58
C THR A 253 22.97 -0.94 7.66
N TYR A 254 21.87 -1.68 7.72
CA TYR A 254 21.59 -2.81 6.85
C TYR A 254 20.83 -2.43 5.57
N SER A 255 20.34 -1.18 5.46
CA SER A 255 19.62 -0.73 4.28
C SER A 255 20.55 -0.62 3.06
N ARG A 256 19.97 -0.77 1.86
CA ARG A 256 20.72 -0.54 0.61
C ARG A 256 21.12 0.90 0.46
N LEU A 257 20.28 1.83 0.93
CA LEU A 257 20.59 3.26 0.91
C LEU A 257 21.85 3.53 1.73
N TYR A 258 21.91 3.02 2.98
CA TYR A 258 23.10 3.15 3.82
C TYR A 258 24.35 2.60 3.12
N ARG A 259 24.28 1.36 2.60
CA ARG A 259 25.43 0.73 1.93
C ARG A 259 25.89 1.45 0.66
N SER A 260 24.98 2.11 -0.06
CA SER A 260 25.29 2.83 -1.28
C SER A 260 25.78 4.26 -1.08
N THR A 261 25.37 4.91 0.01
CA THR A 261 25.64 6.33 0.27
C THR A 261 26.62 6.55 1.42
N TYR A 262 26.75 5.59 2.31
CA TYR A 262 27.60 5.71 3.50
C TYR A 262 29.08 5.81 3.14
N ARG A 263 29.72 6.85 3.66
CA ARG A 263 31.17 6.99 3.70
C ARG A 263 31.57 7.03 5.16
N VAL A 264 32.57 6.22 5.54
CA VAL A 264 33.13 6.26 6.89
C VAL A 264 33.55 7.69 7.16
N ASP A 265 32.94 8.31 8.15
CA ASP A 265 33.41 9.56 8.71
C ASP A 265 34.47 9.23 9.76
N PRO A 266 35.74 9.61 9.54
CA PRO A 266 36.82 9.31 10.47
C PRO A 266 36.61 9.89 11.89
N GLU A 267 35.78 10.93 12.01
CA GLU A 267 35.47 11.57 13.32
C GLU A 267 34.40 10.79 14.10
N ASN A 268 33.67 9.90 13.44
CA ASN A 268 32.58 9.09 14.02
C ASN A 268 32.88 7.58 14.05
N VAL A 269 34.15 7.21 14.06
CA VAL A 269 34.54 5.81 14.25
C VAL A 269 34.27 5.40 15.69
N GLY A 270 33.27 4.51 15.89
CA GLY A 270 32.99 3.93 17.19
C GLY A 270 34.18 3.08 17.68
N VAL A 271 34.58 3.29 18.92
CA VAL A 271 35.55 2.42 19.64
C VAL A 271 34.72 1.39 20.40
N LEU A 272 34.90 0.10 20.06
CA LEU A 272 34.32 -1.02 20.80
C LEU A 272 35.13 -1.35 22.03
#